data_872df555ecca2a785028bb32509f8cee
#
_entry.id   872df555ecca2a785028bb32509f8cee
#
_cell.length_a   1.000
_cell.length_b   1.000
_cell.length_c   1.000
_cell.angle_alpha   90.00
_cell.angle_beta   90.00
_cell.angle_gamma   90.00
#
_symmetry.space_group_name_H-M   'P 1'
#
loop_
_entity.id
_entity.type
_entity.pdbx_description
1 polymer ?
#
loop_
_entity_poly.entity_id
_entity_poly.type
_entity_poly.pdbx_seq_one_letter_code
_entity_poly.pdbx_strand_id
1 'polypeptide(L)'
;MKGKVNVNVQLHAQGDLVAKVQLFNTVKKGWPDVVFGPPNDVAFLKNPLVNDALQLDNLQPASVWAAFGHGNDWCKLDGHYYCVKNDLAQTVLWYNKTLMTQFGYKVPTTMAEFVAIGMDVAKNHPGYSLGSLGDQAGYSSFLEPSQCPLNVAKSDTVVVINSKDPHCTRVATLLQPLVDNGVLDVRSPFDAGYIKDVAQAGKWLMNIGPSWWGQFVLRPASSYNIPAGQVATANMPTWPGETKAYSGEYGGGIYTVSPHSKYPKEALAFAMFMDGDVRNIVQVKNPDGSTGAPTYPAYGPGNKLWVTAVAKDPYYAQNIVPAFNTQAQLIWGGTKPVRYDANGAWGASFDTEIAQSKNIQKAIDSYATYTSNAATQVGYAVVSK
;
A
#
# COMPACT_ATOMS: atom_id res chain seq x y z
N MET A 1 -14.54 -22.59 -11.22
CA MET A 1 -15.79 -22.23 -10.52
C MET A 1 -17.00 -22.13 -11.45
N LYS A 2 -16.82 -21.98 -12.77
CA LYS A 2 -17.93 -21.85 -13.72
C LYS A 2 -18.96 -22.96 -13.55
N GLY A 3 -20.23 -22.61 -13.31
CA GLY A 3 -21.34 -23.56 -13.10
C GLY A 3 -21.43 -24.20 -11.71
N LYS A 4 -20.52 -23.88 -10.77
CA LYS A 4 -20.53 -24.40 -9.40
C LYS A 4 -20.89 -23.36 -8.35
N VAL A 5 -20.60 -22.09 -8.62
CA VAL A 5 -20.84 -20.97 -7.72
C VAL A 5 -21.27 -19.75 -8.54
N ASN A 6 -22.36 -19.12 -8.13
CA ASN A 6 -22.78 -17.82 -8.64
C ASN A 6 -22.24 -16.76 -7.68
N VAL A 7 -21.46 -15.83 -8.18
CA VAL A 7 -20.92 -14.70 -7.42
C VAL A 7 -21.75 -13.46 -7.71
N ASN A 8 -22.37 -12.89 -6.68
CA ASN A 8 -23.08 -11.63 -6.76
C ASN A 8 -22.17 -10.54 -6.16
N VAL A 9 -21.65 -9.65 -6.99
CA VAL A 9 -20.73 -8.59 -6.57
C VAL A 9 -21.53 -7.34 -6.21
N GLN A 10 -21.29 -6.81 -5.00
CA GLN A 10 -21.80 -5.52 -4.54
C GLN A 10 -20.62 -4.58 -4.35
N LEU A 11 -20.69 -3.41 -4.97
CA LEU A 11 -19.66 -2.37 -4.85
C LEU A 11 -20.06 -1.38 -3.76
N HIS A 12 -19.12 -1.09 -2.88
CA HIS A 12 -19.25 -0.06 -1.85
C HIS A 12 -18.01 0.83 -1.87
N ALA A 13 -18.17 2.09 -1.50
CA ALA A 13 -17.02 2.96 -1.27
C ALA A 13 -16.15 2.38 -0.15
N GLN A 14 -14.84 2.40 -0.33
CA GLN A 14 -13.89 1.80 0.60
C GLN A 14 -14.04 2.37 2.02
N GLY A 15 -14.22 3.68 2.16
CA GLY A 15 -14.41 4.34 3.46
C GLY A 15 -15.70 3.96 4.20
N ASP A 16 -16.69 3.38 3.50
CA ASP A 16 -17.98 2.99 4.10
C ASP A 16 -18.02 1.52 4.51
N LEU A 17 -17.02 0.73 4.13
CA LEU A 17 -17.07 -0.72 4.24
C LEU A 17 -17.21 -1.19 5.69
N VAL A 18 -16.39 -0.66 6.59
CA VAL A 18 -16.42 -1.02 8.03
C VAL A 18 -17.78 -0.69 8.65
N ALA A 19 -18.30 0.52 8.39
CA ALA A 19 -19.61 0.93 8.88
C ALA A 19 -20.73 0.05 8.32
N LYS A 20 -20.60 -0.40 7.08
CA LYS A 20 -21.56 -1.30 6.45
C LYS A 20 -21.59 -2.68 7.09
N VAL A 21 -20.42 -3.25 7.39
CA VAL A 21 -20.31 -4.54 8.10
C VAL A 21 -20.89 -4.42 9.51
N GLN A 22 -20.59 -3.35 10.23
CA GLN A 22 -21.19 -3.08 11.55
C GLN A 22 -22.71 -2.96 11.50
N LEU A 23 -23.25 -2.35 10.43
CA LEU A 23 -24.72 -2.30 10.24
C LEU A 23 -25.31 -3.70 10.08
N PHE A 24 -24.69 -4.60 9.31
CA PHE A 24 -25.15 -5.99 9.19
C PHE A 24 -25.17 -6.70 10.55
N ASN A 25 -24.16 -6.47 11.39
CA ASN A 25 -24.11 -7.01 12.76
C ASN A 25 -25.23 -6.48 13.64
N THR A 26 -25.57 -5.21 13.50
CA THR A 26 -26.67 -4.58 14.25
C THR A 26 -28.04 -5.15 13.82
N VAL A 27 -28.29 -5.24 12.51
CA VAL A 27 -29.58 -5.72 11.97
C VAL A 27 -29.67 -7.24 11.89
N LYS A 28 -28.58 -7.95 12.16
CA LYS A 28 -28.44 -9.42 12.15
C LYS A 28 -28.89 -10.08 10.84
N LYS A 29 -28.64 -9.43 9.72
CA LYS A 29 -28.95 -9.92 8.37
C LYS A 29 -28.17 -9.20 7.27
N GLY A 30 -28.06 -9.84 6.11
CA GLY A 30 -27.50 -9.24 4.90
C GLY A 30 -25.98 -9.27 4.83
N TRP A 31 -25.31 -10.05 5.70
CA TRP A 31 -23.87 -10.22 5.61
C TRP A 31 -23.46 -10.80 4.25
N PRO A 32 -22.43 -10.24 3.61
CA PRO A 32 -21.81 -10.88 2.45
C PRO A 32 -21.08 -12.16 2.87
N ASP A 33 -20.89 -13.10 1.96
CA ASP A 33 -20.06 -14.29 2.21
C ASP A 33 -18.56 -13.94 2.24
N VAL A 34 -18.15 -12.98 1.39
CA VAL A 34 -16.77 -12.48 1.28
C VAL A 34 -16.78 -10.96 1.26
N VAL A 35 -15.85 -10.38 1.99
CA VAL A 35 -15.53 -8.94 1.90
C VAL A 35 -14.13 -8.79 1.36
N PHE A 36 -13.93 -7.91 0.37
CA PHE A 36 -12.63 -7.43 -0.06
C PHE A 36 -12.46 -5.99 0.38
N GLY A 37 -11.40 -5.71 1.12
CA GLY A 37 -11.11 -4.40 1.67
C GLY A 37 -9.61 -4.14 1.84
N PRO A 38 -9.24 -2.95 2.31
CA PRO A 38 -7.85 -2.62 2.60
C PRO A 38 -7.33 -3.43 3.80
N PRO A 39 -6.00 -3.64 3.92
CA PRO A 39 -5.42 -4.45 4.99
C PRO A 39 -5.68 -3.87 6.39
N ASN A 40 -5.98 -2.58 6.50
CA ASN A 40 -6.30 -1.95 7.79
C ASN A 40 -7.66 -2.36 8.33
N ASP A 41 -8.53 -2.91 7.49
CA ASP A 41 -9.78 -3.51 7.95
C ASP A 41 -9.52 -4.74 8.81
N VAL A 42 -8.27 -5.24 8.85
CA VAL A 42 -7.83 -6.24 9.84
C VAL A 42 -8.01 -5.71 11.27
N ALA A 43 -8.00 -4.39 11.48
CA ALA A 43 -8.24 -3.80 12.79
C ALA A 43 -9.59 -4.21 13.37
N PHE A 44 -10.64 -4.36 12.58
CA PHE A 44 -11.93 -4.80 13.06
C PHE A 44 -12.02 -6.32 13.28
N LEU A 45 -11.14 -7.12 12.69
CA LEU A 45 -11.09 -8.56 12.92
C LEU A 45 -10.72 -8.91 14.37
N LYS A 46 -9.94 -8.03 15.03
CA LYS A 46 -9.52 -8.20 16.44
C LYS A 46 -10.35 -7.41 17.44
N ASN A 47 -11.31 -6.63 17.01
CA ASN A 47 -12.14 -5.89 17.93
C ASN A 47 -13.02 -6.88 18.70
N PRO A 48 -13.03 -6.89 20.05
CA PRO A 48 -13.90 -7.78 20.83
C PRO A 48 -15.39 -7.54 20.58
N LEU A 49 -15.75 -6.43 19.94
CA LEU A 49 -17.12 -6.13 19.52
C LEU A 49 -17.46 -6.73 18.14
N VAL A 50 -16.49 -7.32 17.43
CA VAL A 50 -16.67 -7.67 16.02
C VAL A 50 -15.96 -8.98 15.69
N ASN A 51 -16.72 -10.06 15.65
CA ASN A 51 -16.32 -11.32 15.03
C ASN A 51 -16.69 -11.29 13.54
N ASP A 52 -16.07 -10.42 12.75
CA ASP A 52 -16.45 -10.20 11.36
C ASP A 52 -15.71 -11.09 10.36
N ALA A 53 -14.74 -11.85 10.85
CA ALA A 53 -13.98 -12.80 10.01
C ALA A 53 -13.98 -14.20 10.61
N LEU A 54 -14.23 -15.19 9.76
CA LEU A 54 -14.11 -16.60 10.08
C LEU A 54 -12.62 -16.99 10.18
N GLN A 55 -12.29 -17.82 11.17
CA GLN A 55 -10.98 -18.48 11.23
C GLN A 55 -10.85 -19.48 10.08
N LEU A 56 -9.79 -19.39 9.28
CA LEU A 56 -9.67 -20.07 8.00
C LEU A 56 -8.77 -21.32 8.04
N ASP A 57 -8.01 -21.55 9.11
CA ASP A 57 -6.96 -22.57 9.20
C ASP A 57 -7.42 -23.96 8.72
N ASN A 58 -8.61 -24.36 9.15
CA ASN A 58 -9.15 -25.69 8.87
C ASN A 58 -9.88 -25.82 7.52
N LEU A 59 -9.97 -24.71 6.77
CA LEU A 59 -10.65 -24.70 5.46
C LEU A 59 -9.70 -24.98 4.30
N GLN A 60 -8.38 -24.93 4.55
CA GLN A 60 -7.33 -25.24 3.58
C GLN A 60 -6.22 -26.07 4.23
N PRO A 61 -5.51 -26.91 3.47
CA PRO A 61 -4.31 -27.60 3.94
C PRO A 61 -3.23 -26.61 4.41
N ALA A 62 -2.43 -26.98 5.41
CA ALA A 62 -1.33 -26.17 5.93
C ALA A 62 -0.31 -25.76 4.83
N SER A 63 -0.14 -26.60 3.79
CA SER A 63 0.72 -26.30 2.64
C SER A 63 0.25 -25.10 1.82
N VAL A 64 -1.05 -24.81 1.78
CA VAL A 64 -1.61 -23.64 1.11
C VAL A 64 -1.23 -22.38 1.86
N TRP A 65 -1.38 -22.38 3.19
CA TRP A 65 -0.96 -21.25 4.03
C TRP A 65 0.56 -21.02 3.98
N ALA A 66 1.34 -22.09 4.01
CA ALA A 66 2.80 -22.00 3.88
C ALA A 66 3.25 -21.43 2.53
N ALA A 67 2.46 -21.55 1.48
CA ALA A 67 2.80 -21.03 0.16
C ALA A 67 2.70 -19.50 0.04
N PHE A 68 2.12 -18.82 1.02
CA PHE A 68 2.18 -17.35 1.15
C PHE A 68 3.54 -16.87 1.71
N GLY A 69 4.31 -17.74 2.39
CA GLY A 69 5.49 -17.29 3.16
C GLY A 69 5.08 -16.22 4.16
N HIS A 70 5.76 -15.06 4.14
CA HIS A 70 5.40 -13.89 4.95
C HIS A 70 4.27 -13.04 4.34
N GLY A 71 3.83 -13.35 3.12
CA GLY A 71 2.85 -12.54 2.39
C GLY A 71 1.49 -12.44 3.08
N ASN A 72 1.14 -13.40 3.96
CA ASN A 72 -0.13 -13.42 4.68
C ASN A 72 0.01 -13.13 6.19
N ASP A 73 1.16 -12.62 6.65
CA ASP A 73 1.40 -12.36 8.08
C ASP A 73 0.42 -11.33 8.66
N TRP A 74 -0.04 -10.35 7.87
CA TRP A 74 -1.08 -9.41 8.23
C TRP A 74 -2.42 -10.09 8.58
N CYS A 75 -2.70 -11.23 7.97
CA CYS A 75 -3.93 -12.01 8.18
C CYS A 75 -3.82 -13.00 9.33
N LYS A 76 -2.66 -13.08 9.99
CA LYS A 76 -2.39 -14.03 11.08
C LYS A 76 -2.50 -13.34 12.43
N LEU A 77 -3.56 -13.65 13.18
CA LEU A 77 -3.84 -13.12 14.49
C LEU A 77 -3.85 -14.26 15.51
N ASP A 78 -3.09 -14.13 16.59
CA ASP A 78 -2.97 -15.15 17.65
C ASP A 78 -2.62 -16.57 17.11
N GLY A 79 -1.83 -16.61 16.03
CA GLY A 79 -1.42 -17.85 15.38
C GLY A 79 -2.38 -18.39 14.33
N HIS A 80 -3.56 -17.79 14.15
CA HIS A 80 -4.63 -18.22 13.25
C HIS A 80 -4.83 -17.28 12.07
N TYR A 81 -5.25 -17.82 10.91
CA TYR A 81 -5.54 -17.05 9.70
C TYR A 81 -7.00 -16.63 9.66
N TYR A 82 -7.26 -15.32 9.46
CA TYR A 82 -8.59 -14.71 9.37
C TYR A 82 -8.87 -14.06 8.02
N CYS A 83 -7.88 -13.92 7.17
CA CYS A 83 -8.06 -13.40 5.83
C CYS A 83 -7.06 -14.03 4.83
N VAL A 84 -7.26 -13.71 3.57
CA VAL A 84 -6.34 -14.00 2.47
C VAL A 84 -5.85 -12.66 1.95
N LYS A 85 -4.54 -12.42 1.97
CA LYS A 85 -3.96 -11.20 1.43
C LYS A 85 -3.83 -11.30 -0.08
N ASN A 86 -4.36 -10.32 -0.79
CA ASN A 86 -4.40 -10.29 -2.24
C ASN A 86 -3.01 -10.02 -2.84
N ASP A 87 -2.30 -9.01 -2.33
CA ASP A 87 -1.01 -8.61 -2.85
C ASP A 87 -0.09 -8.04 -1.77
N LEU A 88 1.20 -8.03 -2.04
CA LEU A 88 2.20 -7.52 -1.09
C LEU A 88 2.24 -5.99 -1.04
N ALA A 89 1.91 -5.33 -2.14
CA ALA A 89 1.89 -3.88 -2.26
C ALA A 89 3.19 -3.18 -1.81
N GLN A 90 4.32 -3.86 -1.92
CA GLN A 90 5.64 -3.32 -1.59
C GLN A 90 5.93 -2.07 -2.40
N THR A 91 6.57 -1.08 -1.78
CA THR A 91 6.97 0.15 -2.46
C THR A 91 8.27 -0.04 -3.25
N VAL A 92 8.33 0.62 -4.39
CA VAL A 92 9.49 0.71 -5.29
C VAL A 92 9.64 2.16 -5.77
N LEU A 93 10.77 2.50 -6.33
CA LEU A 93 10.94 3.75 -7.05
C LEU A 93 10.38 3.60 -8.48
N TRP A 94 9.31 4.33 -8.80
CA TRP A 94 8.77 4.50 -10.13
C TRP A 94 9.36 5.76 -10.76
N TYR A 95 9.68 5.73 -12.05
CA TYR A 95 10.20 6.92 -12.75
C TYR A 95 9.87 6.95 -14.24
N ASN A 96 9.79 8.16 -14.79
CA ASN A 96 9.67 8.39 -16.21
C ASN A 96 11.07 8.33 -16.85
N LYS A 97 11.37 7.21 -17.50
CA LYS A 97 12.68 6.96 -18.11
C LYS A 97 13.05 7.97 -19.20
N THR A 98 12.04 8.41 -19.97
CA THR A 98 12.22 9.41 -21.02
C THR A 98 12.66 10.76 -20.44
N LEU A 99 11.96 11.25 -19.41
CA LEU A 99 12.30 12.51 -18.75
C LEU A 99 13.64 12.43 -18.00
N MET A 100 13.91 11.31 -17.31
CA MET A 100 15.20 11.10 -16.65
C MET A 100 16.37 11.18 -17.65
N THR A 101 16.21 10.56 -18.83
CA THR A 101 17.20 10.62 -19.89
C THR A 101 17.32 12.03 -20.46
N GLN A 102 16.20 12.70 -20.73
CA GLN A 102 16.15 14.07 -21.26
C GLN A 102 16.86 15.06 -20.36
N PHE A 103 16.70 14.94 -19.05
CA PHE A 103 17.31 15.83 -18.06
C PHE A 103 18.71 15.41 -17.62
N GLY A 104 19.19 14.26 -18.09
CA GLY A 104 20.50 13.73 -17.76
C GLY A 104 20.63 13.16 -16.35
N TYR A 105 19.51 12.83 -15.70
CA TYR A 105 19.52 12.25 -14.36
C TYR A 105 19.79 10.75 -14.38
N LYS A 106 20.59 10.31 -13.42
CA LYS A 106 20.72 8.88 -13.08
C LYS A 106 19.64 8.50 -12.08
N VAL A 107 19.23 7.23 -12.11
CA VAL A 107 18.27 6.70 -11.13
C VAL A 107 18.91 6.74 -9.73
N PRO A 108 18.29 7.40 -8.73
CA PRO A 108 18.87 7.51 -7.40
C PRO A 108 18.89 6.16 -6.68
N THR A 109 19.98 5.87 -6.00
CA THR A 109 20.18 4.67 -5.17
C THR A 109 20.15 4.99 -3.67
N THR A 110 20.24 6.27 -3.34
CA THR A 110 20.17 6.79 -1.97
C THR A 110 19.13 7.91 -1.87
N MET A 111 18.58 8.10 -0.67
CA MET A 111 17.66 9.23 -0.41
C MET A 111 18.37 10.60 -0.56
N ALA A 112 19.67 10.65 -0.33
CA ALA A 112 20.46 11.86 -0.58
C ALA A 112 20.50 12.20 -2.09
N GLU A 113 20.69 11.20 -2.96
CA GLU A 113 20.62 11.40 -4.42
C GLU A 113 19.20 11.76 -4.88
N PHE A 114 18.16 11.15 -4.30
CA PHE A 114 16.76 11.48 -4.58
C PHE A 114 16.48 12.97 -4.25
N VAL A 115 16.93 13.44 -3.10
CA VAL A 115 16.79 14.84 -2.69
C VAL A 115 17.61 15.76 -3.59
N ALA A 116 18.85 15.40 -3.93
CA ALA A 116 19.69 16.20 -4.82
C ALA A 116 19.06 16.38 -6.21
N ILE A 117 18.47 15.32 -6.78
CA ILE A 117 17.69 15.41 -8.03
C ILE A 117 16.50 16.35 -7.85
N GLY A 118 15.75 16.23 -6.76
CA GLY A 118 14.60 17.07 -6.50
C GLY A 118 14.97 18.55 -6.40
N MET A 119 16.07 18.89 -5.74
CA MET A 119 16.55 20.28 -5.64
C MET A 119 17.03 20.82 -6.98
N ASP A 120 17.65 19.98 -7.81
CA ASP A 120 18.01 20.35 -9.18
C ASP A 120 16.76 20.57 -10.05
N VAL A 121 15.75 19.70 -9.92
CA VAL A 121 14.45 19.84 -10.59
C VAL A 121 13.77 21.15 -10.19
N ALA A 122 13.76 21.51 -8.91
CA ALA A 122 13.18 22.76 -8.44
C ALA A 122 13.80 23.97 -9.14
N LYS A 123 15.12 23.92 -9.35
CA LYS A 123 15.90 25.01 -9.95
C LYS A 123 15.81 25.04 -11.47
N ASN A 124 16.00 23.90 -12.12
CA ASN A 124 16.26 23.82 -13.56
C ASN A 124 15.04 23.33 -14.37
N HIS A 125 14.09 22.65 -13.71
CA HIS A 125 12.87 22.08 -14.30
C HIS A 125 11.63 22.37 -13.46
N PRO A 126 11.29 23.65 -13.20
CA PRO A 126 10.21 24.01 -12.27
C PRO A 126 8.87 23.42 -12.72
N GLY A 127 8.11 22.91 -11.72
CA GLY A 127 6.80 22.30 -11.92
C GLY A 127 6.84 20.80 -12.19
N TYR A 128 8.00 20.17 -12.37
CA TYR A 128 8.11 18.71 -12.34
C TYR A 128 8.08 18.18 -10.91
N SER A 129 7.51 16.98 -10.72
CA SER A 129 7.24 16.39 -9.41
C SER A 129 8.01 15.08 -9.20
N LEU A 130 8.47 14.90 -7.96
CA LEU A 130 9.05 13.66 -7.44
C LEU A 130 8.06 12.89 -6.54
N GLY A 131 6.77 13.13 -6.67
CA GLY A 131 5.72 12.43 -5.94
C GLY A 131 4.96 13.32 -4.98
N SER A 132 4.32 12.68 -4.01
CA SER A 132 3.38 13.32 -3.08
C SER A 132 3.48 12.69 -1.70
N LEU A 133 3.13 13.48 -0.67
CA LEU A 133 3.05 13.05 0.74
C LEU A 133 1.60 12.81 1.21
N GLY A 134 0.63 13.36 0.53
CA GLY A 134 -0.77 13.21 0.93
C GLY A 134 -1.29 11.79 0.74
N ASP A 135 -2.40 11.48 1.42
CA ASP A 135 -2.90 10.12 1.57
C ASP A 135 -1.84 9.23 2.24
N GLN A 136 -2.01 7.95 2.32
CA GLN A 136 -1.01 7.03 2.89
C GLN A 136 0.34 7.01 2.13
N ALA A 137 0.47 7.73 1.02
CA ALA A 137 1.70 7.81 0.27
C ALA A 137 2.87 8.29 1.13
N GLY A 138 2.67 9.31 1.98
CA GLY A 138 3.71 9.79 2.90
C GLY A 138 4.16 8.73 3.90
N TYR A 139 3.22 7.96 4.45
CA TYR A 139 3.51 6.90 5.41
C TYR A 139 4.26 5.74 4.75
N SER A 140 3.64 5.09 3.78
CA SER A 140 4.16 3.84 3.20
C SER A 140 5.35 4.04 2.25
N SER A 141 5.48 5.24 1.65
CA SER A 141 6.60 5.53 0.74
C SER A 141 7.84 6.07 1.45
N PHE A 142 7.69 6.69 2.63
CA PHE A 142 8.82 7.35 3.28
C PHE A 142 9.00 6.96 4.75
N LEU A 143 7.94 6.95 5.58
CA LEU A 143 8.09 6.67 7.01
C LEU A 143 8.34 5.18 7.29
N GLU A 144 7.59 4.28 6.66
CA GLU A 144 7.84 2.84 6.81
C GLU A 144 9.22 2.42 6.29
N PRO A 145 9.64 2.79 5.05
CA PRO A 145 10.98 2.46 4.57
C PRO A 145 12.09 3.09 5.43
N SER A 146 11.82 4.21 6.08
CA SER A 146 12.70 4.82 7.06
C SER A 146 12.65 4.12 8.43
N GLN A 147 11.78 3.13 8.63
CA GLN A 147 11.60 2.41 9.90
C GLN A 147 11.11 3.30 11.06
N CYS A 148 10.37 4.36 10.75
CA CYS A 148 9.78 5.26 11.74
C CYS A 148 8.72 4.54 12.58
N PRO A 149 8.88 4.44 13.92
CA PRO A 149 8.00 3.61 14.75
C PRO A 149 6.74 4.38 15.19
N LEU A 150 5.78 4.56 14.26
CA LEU A 150 4.52 5.25 14.53
C LEU A 150 3.32 4.32 14.83
N ASN A 151 3.38 3.05 14.47
CA ASN A 151 2.30 2.08 14.75
C ASN A 151 2.88 0.67 14.90
N VAL A 152 3.92 0.53 15.72
CA VAL A 152 4.61 -0.76 15.90
C VAL A 152 3.99 -1.51 17.07
N ALA A 153 3.08 -2.44 16.78
CA ALA A 153 2.52 -3.32 17.81
C ALA A 153 3.59 -4.28 18.33
N LYS A 154 3.95 -4.14 19.61
CA LYS A 154 4.85 -5.06 20.32
C LYS A 154 4.11 -6.28 20.85
N SER A 155 2.86 -6.08 21.24
CA SER A 155 1.93 -7.12 21.69
C SER A 155 0.48 -6.67 21.45
N ASP A 156 -0.46 -7.48 21.85
CA ASP A 156 -1.89 -7.14 21.78
C ASP A 156 -2.30 -5.97 22.67
N THR A 157 -1.43 -5.57 23.60
CA THR A 157 -1.71 -4.50 24.57
C THR A 157 -0.68 -3.39 24.57
N VAL A 158 0.37 -3.46 23.74
CA VAL A 158 1.45 -2.47 23.73
C VAL A 158 1.76 -2.06 22.28
N VAL A 159 1.73 -0.76 22.03
CA VAL A 159 2.12 -0.17 20.74
C VAL A 159 3.16 0.92 20.93
N VAL A 160 4.17 0.93 20.05
CA VAL A 160 5.15 2.03 19.97
C VAL A 160 4.63 3.08 19.02
N ILE A 161 4.59 4.33 19.51
CA ILE A 161 4.30 5.53 18.72
C ILE A 161 5.31 6.61 19.15
N ASN A 162 6.33 6.86 18.32
CA ASN A 162 7.38 7.82 18.64
C ASN A 162 7.76 8.68 17.43
N SER A 163 7.14 9.85 17.30
CA SER A 163 7.43 10.81 16.22
C SER A 163 8.81 11.48 16.35
N LYS A 164 9.47 11.35 17.51
CA LYS A 164 10.80 11.93 17.77
C LYS A 164 11.93 10.95 17.57
N ASP A 165 11.63 9.72 17.16
CA ASP A 165 12.64 8.74 16.79
C ASP A 165 13.51 9.28 15.63
N PRO A 166 14.83 9.06 15.64
CA PRO A 166 15.72 9.47 14.54
C PRO A 166 15.25 8.99 13.15
N HIS A 167 14.60 7.82 13.06
CA HIS A 167 14.05 7.31 11.81
C HIS A 167 12.85 8.12 11.29
N CYS A 168 12.12 8.81 12.16
CA CYS A 168 11.05 9.72 11.78
C CYS A 168 11.59 11.11 11.44
N THR A 169 12.46 11.66 12.30
CA THR A 169 12.99 13.00 12.13
C THR A 169 13.89 13.15 10.91
N ARG A 170 14.60 12.07 10.50
CA ARG A 170 15.39 12.09 9.26
C ARG A 170 14.52 12.23 8.01
N VAL A 171 13.28 11.67 8.02
CA VAL A 171 12.32 11.85 6.92
C VAL A 171 11.97 13.32 6.78
N ALA A 172 11.56 13.95 7.88
CA ALA A 172 11.24 15.38 7.89
C ALA A 172 12.44 16.24 7.44
N THR A 173 13.62 15.98 7.99
CA THR A 173 14.84 16.76 7.68
C THR A 173 15.23 16.65 6.20
N LEU A 174 15.18 15.45 5.62
CA LEU A 174 15.61 15.24 4.23
C LEU A 174 14.58 15.72 3.21
N LEU A 175 13.30 15.54 3.48
CA LEU A 175 12.25 15.82 2.49
C LEU A 175 11.67 17.23 2.60
N GLN A 176 11.85 17.93 3.71
CA GLN A 176 11.33 19.29 3.88
C GLN A 176 11.74 20.23 2.76
N PRO A 177 13.02 20.28 2.32
CA PRO A 177 13.41 21.14 1.20
C PRO A 177 12.64 20.85 -0.10
N LEU A 178 12.23 19.59 -0.34
CA LEU A 178 11.44 19.23 -1.54
C LEU A 178 10.01 19.76 -1.45
N VAL A 179 9.41 19.77 -0.26
CA VAL A 179 8.10 20.36 -0.01
C VAL A 179 8.16 21.88 -0.14
N ASP A 180 9.17 22.52 0.46
CA ASP A 180 9.36 23.98 0.43
C ASP A 180 9.53 24.51 -1.00
N ASN A 181 10.10 23.72 -1.88
CA ASN A 181 10.32 24.04 -3.29
C ASN A 181 9.24 23.48 -4.24
N GLY A 182 8.18 22.86 -3.71
CA GLY A 182 7.05 22.36 -4.50
C GLY A 182 7.34 21.16 -5.39
N VAL A 183 8.44 20.46 -5.17
CA VAL A 183 8.84 19.26 -5.95
C VAL A 183 8.21 18.00 -5.38
N LEU A 184 8.01 17.94 -4.07
CA LEU A 184 7.22 16.92 -3.39
C LEU A 184 5.90 17.56 -2.95
N ASP A 185 4.81 17.13 -3.59
CA ASP A 185 3.48 17.72 -3.37
C ASP A 185 2.91 17.26 -2.01
N VAL A 186 2.08 18.09 -1.41
CA VAL A 186 1.40 17.77 -0.14
C VAL A 186 -0.02 17.24 -0.35
N ARG A 187 -0.57 17.35 -1.56
CA ARG A 187 -1.87 16.80 -1.93
C ARG A 187 -1.81 15.27 -2.01
N SER A 188 -2.98 14.63 -1.97
CA SER A 188 -3.08 13.20 -2.32
C SER A 188 -2.61 12.98 -3.78
N PRO A 189 -1.91 11.89 -4.08
CA PRO A 189 -1.59 11.52 -5.46
C PRO A 189 -2.83 11.19 -6.31
N PHE A 190 -3.99 11.02 -5.67
CA PHE A 190 -5.30 10.82 -6.31
C PHE A 190 -6.11 12.12 -6.39
N ASP A 191 -5.60 13.24 -5.90
CA ASP A 191 -6.26 14.54 -6.04
C ASP A 191 -6.40 14.91 -7.51
N ALA A 192 -7.61 15.36 -7.91
CA ALA A 192 -7.90 15.67 -9.30
C ALA A 192 -7.04 16.81 -9.84
N GLY A 193 -6.68 17.78 -8.99
CA GLY A 193 -5.76 18.87 -9.34
C GLY A 193 -4.34 18.34 -9.55
N TYR A 194 -3.84 17.48 -8.65
CA TYR A 194 -2.52 16.87 -8.82
C TYR A 194 -2.45 16.04 -10.11
N ILE A 195 -3.46 15.20 -10.36
CA ILE A 195 -3.54 14.39 -11.60
C ILE A 195 -3.48 15.28 -12.83
N LYS A 196 -4.29 16.35 -12.87
CA LYS A 196 -4.37 17.27 -14.02
C LYS A 196 -3.09 18.08 -14.18
N ASP A 197 -2.61 18.71 -13.09
CA ASP A 197 -1.57 19.75 -13.16
C ASP A 197 -0.17 19.18 -13.25
N VAL A 198 0.02 17.92 -12.76
CA VAL A 198 1.31 17.25 -12.72
C VAL A 198 1.34 16.06 -13.68
N ALA A 199 0.51 15.05 -13.44
CA ALA A 199 0.63 13.79 -14.16
C ALA A 199 0.22 13.93 -15.63
N GLN A 200 -1.00 14.39 -15.91
CA GLN A 200 -1.51 14.58 -17.27
C GLN A 200 -0.87 15.76 -17.99
N ALA A 201 -0.28 16.70 -17.28
CA ALA A 201 0.54 17.76 -17.85
C ALA A 201 1.95 17.29 -18.26
N GLY A 202 2.27 16.00 -18.10
CA GLY A 202 3.58 15.43 -18.44
C GLY A 202 4.71 15.84 -17.50
N LYS A 203 4.40 16.25 -16.29
CA LYS A 203 5.36 16.74 -15.29
C LYS A 203 5.69 15.73 -14.19
N TRP A 204 5.19 14.51 -14.30
CA TRP A 204 5.54 13.43 -13.39
C TRP A 204 6.92 12.87 -13.76
N LEU A 205 7.91 13.11 -12.91
CA LEU A 205 9.29 12.63 -13.11
C LEU A 205 9.51 11.28 -12.43
N MET A 206 9.17 11.16 -11.16
CA MET A 206 9.27 9.94 -10.38
C MET A 206 8.38 9.99 -9.15
N ASN A 207 8.18 8.84 -8.51
CA ASN A 207 7.66 8.75 -7.15
C ASN A 207 8.04 7.41 -6.52
N ILE A 208 8.10 7.37 -5.19
CA ILE A 208 8.08 6.11 -4.45
C ILE A 208 6.62 5.70 -4.30
N GLY A 209 6.28 4.47 -4.66
CA GLY A 209 4.91 3.99 -4.62
C GLY A 209 4.81 2.47 -4.71
N PRO A 210 3.63 1.90 -4.47
CA PRO A 210 3.42 0.45 -4.39
C PRO A 210 3.52 -0.25 -5.73
N SER A 211 3.68 -1.55 -5.70
CA SER A 211 3.80 -2.40 -6.90
C SER A 211 2.59 -2.33 -7.84
N TRP A 212 1.39 -2.01 -7.33
CA TRP A 212 0.19 -1.84 -8.15
C TRP A 212 0.08 -0.50 -8.86
N TRP A 213 0.97 0.46 -8.57
CA TRP A 213 0.92 1.83 -9.09
C TRP A 213 0.90 1.89 -10.62
N GLY A 214 1.74 1.09 -11.26
CA GLY A 214 1.81 1.03 -12.72
C GLY A 214 0.49 0.73 -13.40
N GLN A 215 -0.26 -0.21 -12.84
CA GLN A 215 -1.51 -0.69 -13.44
C GLN A 215 -2.71 0.21 -13.13
N PHE A 216 -2.82 0.70 -11.89
CA PHE A 216 -3.99 1.46 -11.46
C PHE A 216 -3.84 2.97 -11.56
N VAL A 217 -2.60 3.47 -11.56
CA VAL A 217 -2.36 4.91 -11.50
C VAL A 217 -1.65 5.43 -12.74
N LEU A 218 -0.52 4.83 -13.11
CA LEU A 218 0.30 5.39 -14.19
C LEU A 218 -0.30 5.14 -15.58
N ARG A 219 -0.84 3.95 -15.81
CA ARG A 219 -1.38 3.53 -17.11
C ARG A 219 -2.76 4.11 -17.46
N PRO A 220 -3.78 4.10 -16.57
CA PRO A 220 -5.14 4.42 -16.97
C PRO A 220 -5.32 5.85 -17.46
N ALA A 221 -6.09 6.02 -18.57
CA ALA A 221 -6.43 7.32 -19.12
C ALA A 221 -7.25 8.22 -18.17
N SER A 222 -7.97 7.60 -17.24
CA SER A 222 -8.71 8.29 -16.18
C SER A 222 -7.85 8.72 -15.00
N SER A 223 -6.56 8.39 -15.00
CA SER A 223 -5.60 8.73 -13.95
C SER A 223 -4.40 9.46 -14.56
N TYR A 224 -3.16 9.01 -14.33
CA TYR A 224 -1.95 9.71 -14.79
C TYR A 224 -1.77 9.68 -16.32
N ASN A 225 -2.24 8.62 -16.98
CA ASN A 225 -2.17 8.47 -18.44
C ASN A 225 -0.75 8.60 -19.01
N ILE A 226 0.24 8.04 -18.32
CA ILE A 226 1.63 8.07 -18.78
C ILE A 226 1.76 7.17 -20.02
N PRO A 227 2.33 7.67 -21.13
CA PRO A 227 2.47 6.89 -22.36
C PRO A 227 3.28 5.61 -22.17
N ALA A 228 2.93 4.56 -22.92
CA ALA A 228 3.66 3.30 -22.95
C ALA A 228 5.14 3.52 -23.35
N GLY A 229 6.03 2.71 -22.79
CA GLY A 229 7.47 2.79 -23.03
C GLY A 229 8.19 3.89 -22.23
N GLN A 230 7.49 4.63 -21.38
CA GLN A 230 8.12 5.68 -20.55
C GLN A 230 8.32 5.28 -19.10
N VAL A 231 7.50 4.37 -18.56
CA VAL A 231 7.50 4.00 -17.15
C VAL A 231 8.54 2.92 -16.86
N ALA A 232 9.34 3.13 -15.85
CA ALA A 232 10.32 2.17 -15.35
C ALA A 232 10.32 2.11 -13.80
N THR A 233 10.97 1.09 -13.24
CA THR A 233 11.13 0.92 -11.79
C THR A 233 12.57 0.69 -11.40
N ALA A 234 12.89 1.04 -10.16
CA ALA A 234 14.14 0.69 -9.50
C ALA A 234 13.87 0.26 -8.05
N ASN A 235 14.88 -0.29 -7.41
CA ASN A 235 14.85 -0.52 -5.97
C ASN A 235 14.62 0.79 -5.22
N MET A 236 14.10 0.68 -4.01
CA MET A 236 14.02 1.83 -3.10
C MET A 236 15.39 2.46 -2.89
N PRO A 237 15.47 3.79 -2.80
CA PRO A 237 16.69 4.45 -2.37
C PRO A 237 16.99 4.14 -0.89
N THR A 238 18.26 3.93 -0.56
CA THR A 238 18.70 3.63 0.81
C THR A 238 18.67 4.89 1.68
N TRP A 239 18.12 4.80 2.88
CA TRP A 239 18.15 5.88 3.86
C TRP A 239 19.54 6.07 4.47
N PRO A 240 19.92 7.30 4.90
CA PRO A 240 21.20 7.53 5.57
C PRO A 240 21.37 6.63 6.81
N GLY A 241 22.53 6.01 6.92
CA GLY A 241 22.86 5.08 8.01
C GLY A 241 22.37 3.65 7.80
N GLU A 242 21.56 3.39 6.75
CA GLU A 242 21.08 2.04 6.45
C GLU A 242 21.98 1.33 5.42
N THR A 243 22.06 0.00 5.55
CA THR A 243 22.72 -0.87 4.57
C THR A 243 21.74 -1.57 3.64
N LYS A 244 20.44 -1.49 3.95
CA LYS A 244 19.35 -2.09 3.19
C LYS A 244 18.35 -1.01 2.78
N ALA A 245 17.89 -1.09 1.54
CA ALA A 245 16.82 -0.25 1.04
C ALA A 245 15.47 -0.88 1.40
N TYR A 246 14.99 -0.65 2.64
CA TYR A 246 13.71 -1.17 3.08
C TYR A 246 12.56 -0.61 2.22
N SER A 247 11.52 -1.41 2.09
CA SER A 247 10.25 -1.08 1.45
C SER A 247 9.17 -0.90 2.49
N GLY A 248 8.25 0.01 2.24
CA GLY A 248 6.97 0.04 2.91
C GLY A 248 5.93 -0.82 2.20
N GLU A 249 4.73 -0.81 2.74
CA GLU A 249 3.58 -1.53 2.22
C GLU A 249 2.39 -0.58 2.08
N TYR A 250 2.01 -0.25 0.83
CA TYR A 250 0.93 0.69 0.57
C TYR A 250 -0.28 -0.01 -0.06
N GLY A 251 -1.28 -0.34 0.74
CA GLY A 251 -2.44 -1.12 0.34
C GLY A 251 -2.23 -2.62 0.56
N GLY A 252 -2.44 -3.43 -0.47
CA GLY A 252 -2.42 -4.87 -0.33
C GLY A 252 -3.73 -5.42 0.25
N GLY A 253 -4.82 -5.35 -0.54
CA GLY A 253 -6.15 -5.73 -0.11
C GLY A 253 -6.24 -7.13 0.50
N ILE A 254 -7.26 -7.33 1.32
CA ILE A 254 -7.54 -8.62 1.98
C ILE A 254 -8.94 -9.13 1.62
N TYR A 255 -9.07 -10.44 1.52
CA TYR A 255 -10.36 -11.13 1.46
C TYR A 255 -10.66 -11.75 2.82
N THR A 256 -11.78 -11.37 3.43
CA THR A 256 -12.29 -11.99 4.64
C THR A 256 -13.53 -12.83 4.33
N VAL A 257 -13.68 -13.95 5.00
CA VAL A 257 -14.89 -14.78 4.92
C VAL A 257 -15.75 -14.49 6.15
N SER A 258 -17.02 -14.23 5.93
CA SER A 258 -17.97 -13.95 7.02
C SER A 258 -18.19 -15.19 7.89
N PRO A 259 -18.21 -15.08 9.23
CA PRO A 259 -18.61 -16.17 10.12
C PRO A 259 -20.11 -16.53 9.96
N HIS A 260 -20.89 -15.67 9.33
CA HIS A 260 -22.31 -15.91 9.02
C HIS A 260 -22.55 -16.55 7.65
N SER A 261 -21.48 -16.80 6.87
CA SER A 261 -21.59 -17.47 5.58
C SER A 261 -22.12 -18.90 5.73
N LYS A 262 -23.07 -19.26 4.88
CA LYS A 262 -23.55 -20.64 4.74
C LYS A 262 -22.63 -21.46 3.83
N TYR A 263 -21.66 -20.80 3.16
CA TYR A 263 -20.80 -21.38 2.13
C TYR A 263 -19.32 -21.01 2.35
N PRO A 264 -18.77 -21.25 3.57
CA PRO A 264 -17.43 -20.75 3.91
C PRO A 264 -16.31 -21.38 3.05
N LYS A 265 -16.48 -22.63 2.60
CA LYS A 265 -15.50 -23.29 1.71
C LYS A 265 -15.50 -22.68 0.32
N GLU A 266 -16.67 -22.40 -0.22
CA GLU A 266 -16.84 -21.76 -1.53
C GLU A 266 -16.37 -20.30 -1.48
N ALA A 267 -16.65 -19.60 -0.38
CA ALA A 267 -16.20 -18.24 -0.13
C ALA A 267 -14.66 -18.16 -0.11
N LEU A 268 -14.00 -19.04 0.64
CA LEU A 268 -12.55 -19.11 0.64
C LEU A 268 -11.99 -19.53 -0.71
N ALA A 269 -12.64 -20.48 -1.41
CA ALA A 269 -12.24 -20.90 -2.74
C ALA A 269 -12.33 -19.75 -3.75
N PHE A 270 -13.29 -18.82 -3.59
CA PHE A 270 -13.36 -17.59 -4.39
C PHE A 270 -12.17 -16.67 -4.10
N ALA A 271 -11.86 -16.40 -2.83
CA ALA A 271 -10.70 -15.59 -2.45
C ALA A 271 -9.40 -16.18 -3.03
N MET A 272 -9.18 -17.48 -2.89
CA MET A 272 -8.00 -18.16 -3.44
C MET A 272 -7.96 -18.16 -4.97
N PHE A 273 -9.12 -18.16 -5.64
CA PHE A 273 -9.21 -18.01 -7.10
C PHE A 273 -8.72 -16.61 -7.53
N MET A 274 -9.12 -15.60 -6.80
CA MET A 274 -8.71 -14.22 -7.10
C MET A 274 -7.20 -14.02 -6.96
N ASP A 275 -6.58 -14.70 -5.99
CA ASP A 275 -5.17 -14.51 -5.62
C ASP A 275 -4.20 -15.52 -6.29
N GLY A 276 -4.66 -16.64 -6.77
CA GLY A 276 -3.76 -17.72 -7.22
C GLY A 276 -4.13 -18.46 -8.50
N ASP A 277 -5.31 -18.26 -9.07
CA ASP A 277 -5.71 -19.02 -10.25
C ASP A 277 -5.16 -18.39 -11.55
N VAL A 278 -4.55 -19.22 -12.39
CA VAL A 278 -3.99 -18.80 -13.68
C VAL A 278 -5.02 -18.09 -14.58
N ARG A 279 -6.28 -18.45 -14.48
CA ARG A 279 -7.37 -17.83 -15.26
C ARG A 279 -7.59 -16.40 -14.84
N ASN A 280 -7.52 -16.10 -13.55
CA ASN A 280 -7.61 -14.73 -13.06
C ASN A 280 -6.31 -13.95 -13.29
N ILE A 281 -5.16 -14.54 -12.97
CA ILE A 281 -3.89 -13.81 -12.95
C ILE A 281 -3.33 -13.55 -14.36
N VAL A 282 -3.51 -14.50 -15.31
CA VAL A 282 -2.85 -14.43 -16.62
C VAL A 282 -3.83 -14.31 -17.79
N GLN A 283 -4.95 -15.03 -17.73
CA GLN A 283 -5.86 -15.15 -18.87
C GLN A 283 -6.85 -13.99 -19.00
N VAL A 284 -7.22 -13.34 -17.89
CA VAL A 284 -7.99 -12.10 -17.95
C VAL A 284 -7.13 -11.03 -18.59
N LYS A 285 -7.71 -10.28 -19.53
CA LYS A 285 -7.07 -9.14 -20.18
C LYS A 285 -7.86 -7.88 -19.94
N ASN A 286 -7.16 -6.79 -19.70
CA ASN A 286 -7.74 -5.47 -19.68
C ASN A 286 -8.11 -5.03 -21.12
N PRO A 287 -8.96 -4.02 -21.30
CA PRO A 287 -9.32 -3.51 -22.62
C PRO A 287 -8.13 -3.06 -23.47
N ASP A 288 -7.02 -2.65 -22.85
CA ASP A 288 -5.77 -2.26 -23.52
C ASP A 288 -4.88 -3.48 -23.87
N GLY A 289 -5.36 -4.71 -23.65
CA GLY A 289 -4.62 -5.95 -23.90
C GLY A 289 -3.61 -6.34 -22.84
N SER A 290 -3.42 -5.53 -21.80
CA SER A 290 -2.53 -5.83 -20.69
C SER A 290 -3.03 -7.01 -19.84
N THR A 291 -2.15 -7.58 -19.01
CA THR A 291 -2.52 -8.66 -18.08
C THR A 291 -3.53 -8.15 -17.06
N GLY A 292 -4.61 -8.92 -16.85
CA GLY A 292 -5.73 -8.51 -16.02
C GLY A 292 -5.45 -8.47 -14.53
N ALA A 293 -4.45 -9.23 -14.03
CA ALA A 293 -4.06 -9.16 -12.63
C ALA A 293 -3.21 -7.90 -12.38
N PRO A 294 -3.73 -6.94 -11.63
CA PRO A 294 -3.12 -5.62 -11.55
C PRO A 294 -2.04 -5.51 -10.45
N THR A 295 -1.89 -6.53 -9.61
CA THR A 295 -1.10 -6.45 -8.38
C THR A 295 -0.11 -7.60 -8.29
N TYR A 296 0.93 -7.44 -7.48
CA TYR A 296 1.93 -8.47 -7.18
C TYR A 296 1.37 -9.44 -6.13
N PRO A 297 0.88 -10.65 -6.53
CA PRO A 297 0.14 -11.52 -5.63
C PRO A 297 0.91 -11.92 -4.39
N ALA A 298 0.24 -11.92 -3.23
CA ALA A 298 0.81 -12.40 -1.98
C ALA A 298 0.98 -13.93 -1.96
N TYR A 299 0.13 -14.65 -2.67
CA TYR A 299 0.20 -16.10 -2.80
C TYR A 299 1.30 -16.53 -3.77
N GLY A 300 2.32 -17.25 -3.28
CA GLY A 300 3.52 -17.59 -4.06
C GLY A 300 3.27 -18.26 -5.42
N PRO A 301 2.36 -19.24 -5.57
CA PRO A 301 2.00 -19.78 -6.87
C PRO A 301 1.41 -18.76 -7.84
N GLY A 302 0.53 -17.88 -7.35
CA GLY A 302 -0.02 -16.76 -8.13
C GLY A 302 1.06 -15.76 -8.53
N ASN A 303 1.97 -15.45 -7.62
CA ASN A 303 3.09 -14.59 -7.87
C ASN A 303 3.98 -15.08 -9.02
N LYS A 304 4.32 -16.38 -9.06
CA LYS A 304 5.11 -16.97 -10.14
C LYS A 304 4.45 -16.81 -11.51
N LEU A 305 3.13 -16.90 -11.58
CA LEU A 305 2.38 -16.65 -12.81
C LEU A 305 2.44 -15.18 -13.21
N TRP A 306 2.21 -14.29 -12.25
CA TRP A 306 2.16 -12.85 -12.46
C TRP A 306 3.51 -12.30 -12.96
N VAL A 307 4.63 -12.64 -12.32
CA VAL A 307 5.96 -12.16 -12.71
C VAL A 307 6.32 -12.57 -14.14
N THR A 308 5.89 -13.77 -14.57
CA THR A 308 6.12 -14.25 -15.94
C THR A 308 5.34 -13.43 -16.96
N ALA A 309 4.11 -13.04 -16.64
CA ALA A 309 3.24 -12.28 -17.51
C ALA A 309 3.70 -10.81 -17.61
N VAL A 310 4.03 -10.19 -16.48
CA VAL A 310 4.36 -8.75 -16.39
C VAL A 310 5.79 -8.45 -16.87
N ALA A 311 6.72 -9.41 -16.77
CA ALA A 311 8.09 -9.21 -17.26
C ALA A 311 8.17 -8.80 -18.74
N LYS A 312 7.14 -9.09 -19.53
CA LYS A 312 7.04 -8.81 -20.97
C LYS A 312 5.99 -7.76 -21.32
N ASP A 313 5.42 -7.07 -20.33
CA ASP A 313 4.40 -6.05 -20.58
C ASP A 313 5.02 -4.84 -21.32
N PRO A 314 4.60 -4.56 -22.57
CA PRO A 314 5.21 -3.51 -23.39
C PRO A 314 4.90 -2.10 -22.90
N TYR A 315 3.99 -1.96 -21.94
CA TYR A 315 3.72 -0.66 -21.32
C TYR A 315 4.97 -0.11 -20.60
N TYR A 316 5.76 -0.98 -20.00
CA TYR A 316 6.93 -0.57 -19.23
C TYR A 316 8.17 -0.42 -20.12
N ALA A 317 8.96 0.61 -19.87
CA ALA A 317 10.22 0.87 -20.57
C ALA A 317 11.30 -0.19 -20.30
N GLN A 318 11.08 -1.08 -19.34
CA GLN A 318 11.96 -2.17 -18.95
C GLN A 318 11.19 -3.24 -18.18
N ASN A 319 11.80 -4.40 -17.96
CA ASN A 319 11.26 -5.40 -17.05
C ASN A 319 11.25 -4.86 -15.60
N ILE A 320 10.05 -4.71 -15.01
CA ILE A 320 9.85 -4.16 -13.66
C ILE A 320 9.99 -5.20 -12.54
N VAL A 321 9.96 -6.50 -12.88
CA VAL A 321 9.94 -7.62 -11.93
C VAL A 321 11.17 -7.66 -11.00
N PRO A 322 12.41 -7.39 -11.45
CA PRO A 322 13.57 -7.43 -10.55
C PRO A 322 13.43 -6.53 -9.33
N ALA A 323 13.00 -5.27 -9.52
CA ALA A 323 12.79 -4.34 -8.42
C ALA A 323 11.70 -4.84 -7.46
N PHE A 324 10.59 -5.36 -8.00
CA PHE A 324 9.49 -5.90 -7.20
C PHE A 324 9.92 -7.10 -6.36
N ASN A 325 10.64 -8.05 -6.95
CA ASN A 325 11.13 -9.23 -6.23
C ASN A 325 12.11 -8.85 -5.11
N THR A 326 12.99 -7.89 -5.37
CA THR A 326 13.93 -7.39 -4.36
C THR A 326 13.18 -6.72 -3.22
N GLN A 327 12.25 -5.81 -3.53
CA GLN A 327 11.57 -5.04 -2.51
C GLN A 327 10.53 -5.85 -1.73
N ALA A 328 9.95 -6.89 -2.31
CA ALA A 328 9.10 -7.85 -1.60
C ALA A 328 9.81 -8.55 -0.44
N GLN A 329 11.13 -8.77 -0.56
CA GLN A 329 11.96 -9.36 0.50
C GLN A 329 12.44 -8.33 1.54
N LEU A 330 12.24 -7.05 1.27
CA LEU A 330 12.72 -5.94 2.08
C LEU A 330 11.59 -5.11 2.67
N ILE A 331 10.35 -5.59 2.61
CA ILE A 331 9.23 -4.97 3.33
C ILE A 331 9.60 -4.88 4.81
N TRP A 332 9.48 -3.67 5.38
CA TRP A 332 9.79 -3.48 6.78
C TRP A 332 8.76 -4.16 7.67
N GLY A 333 9.20 -5.18 8.41
CA GLY A 333 8.31 -5.96 9.28
C GLY A 333 7.96 -5.30 10.62
N GLY A 334 8.27 -4.02 10.81
CA GLY A 334 7.93 -3.30 12.04
C GLY A 334 6.47 -2.93 12.13
N THR A 335 5.82 -2.65 11.01
CA THR A 335 4.40 -2.36 10.96
C THR A 335 3.60 -3.65 11.06
N LYS A 336 2.66 -3.70 11.99
CA LYS A 336 1.71 -4.82 12.20
C LYS A 336 0.31 -4.27 12.33
N PRO A 337 -0.73 -5.08 12.09
CA PRO A 337 -2.10 -4.66 12.31
C PRO A 337 -2.29 -4.11 13.72
N VAL A 338 -2.90 -2.92 13.79
CA VAL A 338 -3.33 -2.29 15.05
C VAL A 338 -4.84 -2.29 15.14
N ARG A 339 -5.39 -2.21 16.37
CA ARG A 339 -6.84 -2.29 16.62
C ARG A 339 -7.60 -0.98 16.44
N TYR A 340 -6.95 0.03 15.85
CA TYR A 340 -7.56 1.31 15.51
C TYR A 340 -7.35 1.63 14.04
N ASP A 341 -8.15 2.50 13.48
CA ASP A 341 -8.05 2.94 12.09
C ASP A 341 -6.86 3.89 11.89
N ALA A 342 -5.71 3.32 11.58
CA ALA A 342 -4.48 4.08 11.31
C ALA A 342 -4.57 4.89 10.00
N ASN A 343 -5.36 4.44 9.02
CA ASN A 343 -5.52 5.13 7.75
C ASN A 343 -6.43 6.33 7.87
N GLY A 344 -7.59 6.17 8.49
CA GLY A 344 -8.47 7.30 8.79
C GLY A 344 -7.78 8.34 9.68
N ALA A 345 -6.95 7.89 10.62
CA ALA A 345 -6.10 8.77 11.44
C ALA A 345 -5.12 9.58 10.58
N TRP A 346 -4.54 9.00 9.51
CA TRP A 346 -3.63 9.72 8.61
C TRP A 346 -4.33 10.89 7.94
N GLY A 347 -5.45 10.66 7.29
CA GLY A 347 -6.26 11.72 6.65
C GLY A 347 -6.72 12.80 7.63
N ALA A 348 -7.19 12.38 8.82
CA ALA A 348 -7.70 13.30 9.83
C ALA A 348 -6.62 14.17 10.52
N SER A 349 -5.36 13.77 10.48
CA SER A 349 -4.27 14.44 11.20
C SER A 349 -3.10 14.85 10.31
N PHE A 350 -2.37 13.90 9.71
CA PHE A 350 -1.19 14.21 8.88
C PHE A 350 -1.58 15.05 7.66
N ASP A 351 -2.56 14.60 6.87
CA ASP A 351 -2.97 15.30 5.64
C ASP A 351 -3.53 16.69 5.95
N THR A 352 -4.29 16.80 7.04
CA THR A 352 -4.81 18.11 7.51
C THR A 352 -3.68 19.05 7.91
N GLU A 353 -2.71 18.59 8.70
CA GLU A 353 -1.60 19.41 9.16
C GLU A 353 -0.65 19.78 8.04
N ILE A 354 -0.26 18.82 7.16
CA ILE A 354 0.69 19.10 6.07
C ILE A 354 0.11 20.06 5.04
N ALA A 355 -1.18 19.98 4.77
CA ALA A 355 -1.86 20.92 3.86
C ALA A 355 -1.83 22.35 4.38
N GLN A 356 -1.92 22.56 5.70
CA GLN A 356 -1.93 23.86 6.35
C GLN A 356 -0.53 24.42 6.56
N SER A 357 0.35 23.63 7.17
CA SER A 357 1.67 24.11 7.63
C SER A 357 2.80 23.88 6.63
N LYS A 358 2.62 22.94 5.69
CA LYS A 358 3.68 22.42 4.81
C LYS A 358 4.91 21.93 5.59
N ASN A 359 4.74 21.57 6.86
CA ASN A 359 5.82 21.14 7.74
C ASN A 359 5.68 19.65 8.05
N ILE A 360 6.61 18.85 7.52
CA ILE A 360 6.57 17.39 7.62
C ILE A 360 6.64 16.95 9.08
N GLN A 361 7.53 17.53 9.91
CA GLN A 361 7.66 17.12 11.30
C GLN A 361 6.38 17.40 12.11
N LYS A 362 5.75 18.56 11.88
CA LYS A 362 4.48 18.87 12.53
C LYS A 362 3.38 17.90 12.15
N ALA A 363 3.33 17.51 10.87
CA ALA A 363 2.36 16.53 10.39
C ALA A 363 2.59 15.14 11.00
N ILE A 364 3.85 14.70 11.13
CA ILE A 364 4.22 13.46 11.83
C ILE A 364 3.81 13.53 13.31
N ASP A 365 4.04 14.66 13.98
CA ASP A 365 3.67 14.86 15.39
C ASP A 365 2.15 14.85 15.59
N SER A 366 1.41 15.47 14.67
CA SER A 366 -0.06 15.46 14.66
C SER A 366 -0.60 14.04 14.55
N TYR A 367 -0.06 13.27 13.61
CA TYR A 367 -0.44 11.86 13.43
C TYR A 367 -0.12 11.01 14.66
N ALA A 368 1.07 11.16 15.25
CA ALA A 368 1.46 10.44 16.46
C ALA A 368 0.55 10.76 17.64
N THR A 369 0.15 12.03 17.78
CA THR A 369 -0.80 12.46 18.82
C THR A 369 -2.17 11.81 18.61
N TYR A 370 -2.69 11.87 17.38
CA TYR A 370 -3.99 11.30 17.05
C TYR A 370 -4.02 9.78 17.28
N THR A 371 -3.01 9.07 16.77
CA THR A 371 -2.94 7.61 16.91
C THR A 371 -2.68 7.15 18.34
N SER A 372 -1.94 7.92 19.15
CA SER A 372 -1.77 7.64 20.58
C SER A 372 -3.10 7.69 21.33
N ASN A 373 -3.95 8.67 21.04
CA ASN A 373 -5.28 8.77 21.61
C ASN A 373 -6.17 7.59 21.18
N ALA A 374 -6.18 7.27 19.87
CA ALA A 374 -6.94 6.16 19.33
C ALA A 374 -6.48 4.81 19.92
N ALA A 375 -5.17 4.60 20.04
CA ALA A 375 -4.59 3.41 20.64
C ALA A 375 -5.02 3.23 22.09
N THR A 376 -4.98 4.30 22.88
CA THR A 376 -5.40 4.29 24.29
C THR A 376 -6.88 3.94 24.42
N GLN A 377 -7.75 4.48 23.55
CA GLN A 377 -9.18 4.19 23.54
C GLN A 377 -9.50 2.72 23.29
N VAL A 378 -8.68 2.01 22.54
CA VAL A 378 -8.86 0.58 22.27
C VAL A 378 -8.00 -0.32 23.19
N GLY A 379 -7.46 0.25 24.27
CA GLY A 379 -6.79 -0.47 25.36
C GLY A 379 -5.31 -0.80 25.13
N TYR A 380 -4.61 -0.09 24.22
CA TYR A 380 -3.15 -0.18 24.17
C TYR A 380 -2.49 0.69 25.23
N ALA A 381 -1.41 0.18 25.81
CA ALA A 381 -0.38 1.00 26.43
C ALA A 381 0.52 1.58 25.33
N VAL A 382 0.56 2.89 25.20
CA VAL A 382 1.40 3.59 24.23
C VAL A 382 2.78 3.83 24.84
N VAL A 383 3.82 3.41 24.15
CA VAL A 383 5.22 3.58 24.58
C VAL A 383 6.06 4.24 23.49
N SER A 384 7.16 4.86 23.86
CA SER A 384 8.08 5.53 22.92
C SER A 384 9.29 4.68 22.51
N LYS A 385 9.41 3.45 23.05
CA LYS A 385 10.52 2.52 22.76
C LYS A 385 10.04 1.08 22.77
#